data_bb7252f9870d3ce49e6cab41bf7db4ee
#
_entry.id   bb7252f9870d3ce49e6cab41bf7db4ee
#
_cell.length_a   1.000
_cell.length_b   1.000
_cell.length_c   1.000
_cell.angle_alpha   90.00
_cell.angle_beta   90.00
_cell.angle_gamma   90.00
#
_symmetry.space_group_name_H-M   'P 1'
#
loop_
_entity.id
_entity.type
_entity.pdbx_description
1 polymer ?
#
loop_
_entity_poly.entity_id
_entity_poly.type
_entity_poly.pdbx_seq_one_letter_code
_entity_poly.pdbx_strand_id
1 'polypeptide(L)'
;MIKLWNQTMPHRCPADAFEPYLTPYFCDGAKTAIVVCAGGAYSERVTYEGDDVAVWLNTIGITAFVLEYRVAPSKAPAQPSDAQRAMRLARKLCMEHGIERLGIMGFSAGGHLAATLSVHYDEAFYPPQDELDNLFACPDFTVLCYSVIDMGEYRHDWSRRFLLGDVPDEAQIEFYSPQRCVTENTPPAFLWHTAQDASVPAINSMLYAAALQKCDVPYELHIFPFGQHGKALALDDASVGQWRQLLRQWLVSMKFL
;
A
#
# COMPACT_ATOMS: atom_id res chain seq x y z
N MET A 1 11.57 13.91 7.41
CA MET A 1 11.24 12.59 7.99
C MET A 1 10.53 12.81 9.32
N ILE A 2 9.40 12.15 9.53
CA ILE A 2 8.56 12.28 10.73
C ILE A 2 8.38 10.89 11.32
N LYS A 3 8.84 10.66 12.54
CA LYS A 3 8.72 9.36 13.22
C LYS A 3 7.24 8.99 13.42
N LEU A 4 6.89 7.72 13.23
CA LEU A 4 5.52 7.25 13.47
C LEU A 4 5.21 7.10 14.96
N TRP A 5 6.20 6.70 15.75
CA TRP A 5 6.05 6.35 17.15
C TRP A 5 6.89 7.30 18.02
N ASN A 6 6.21 8.10 18.84
CA ASN A 6 6.88 9.06 19.76
C ASN A 6 7.06 8.49 21.17
N GLN A 7 6.35 7.41 21.50
CA GLN A 7 6.39 6.74 22.80
C GLN A 7 6.86 5.29 22.65
N THR A 8 6.04 4.33 22.98
CA THR A 8 6.36 2.91 22.85
C THR A 8 5.97 2.41 21.47
N MET A 9 6.94 1.98 20.66
CA MET A 9 6.68 1.33 19.39
C MET A 9 6.02 -0.04 19.63
N PRO A 10 4.80 -0.29 19.15
CA PRO A 10 4.11 -1.56 19.35
C PRO A 10 4.82 -2.68 18.57
N HIS A 11 4.66 -3.92 19.01
CA HIS A 11 5.22 -5.11 18.35
C HIS A 11 6.72 -5.02 18.10
N ARG A 12 7.47 -4.45 19.04
CA ARG A 12 8.92 -4.27 18.91
C ARG A 12 9.61 -5.63 18.85
N CYS A 13 10.35 -5.87 17.76
CA CYS A 13 11.27 -6.98 17.67
C CYS A 13 12.60 -6.59 18.30
N PRO A 14 13.13 -7.31 19.33
CA PRO A 14 14.42 -6.96 19.96
C PRO A 14 15.61 -6.96 19.00
N ALA A 15 15.52 -7.75 17.92
CA ALA A 15 16.55 -7.83 16.87
C ALA A 15 16.42 -6.73 15.81
N ASP A 16 15.39 -5.87 15.89
CA ASP A 16 15.13 -4.79 14.95
C ASP A 16 15.26 -3.44 15.64
N ALA A 17 16.31 -2.69 15.29
CA ALA A 17 16.55 -1.35 15.81
C ALA A 17 15.90 -0.25 14.92
N PHE A 18 15.25 -0.64 13.82
CA PHE A 18 14.67 0.31 12.88
C PHE A 18 13.45 1.03 13.49
N GLU A 19 13.42 2.36 13.33
CA GLU A 19 12.31 3.20 13.73
C GLU A 19 11.54 3.67 12.50
N PRO A 20 10.29 3.24 12.29
CA PRO A 20 9.52 3.58 11.10
C PRO A 20 9.16 5.08 11.08
N TYR A 21 9.14 5.64 9.87
CA TYR A 21 8.89 7.07 9.67
C TYR A 21 8.17 7.35 8.35
N LEU A 22 7.65 8.55 8.23
CA LEU A 22 7.01 9.10 7.04
C LEU A 22 7.86 10.23 6.47
N THR A 23 8.15 10.20 5.17
CA THR A 23 8.84 11.27 4.46
C THR A 23 7.84 12.03 3.59
N PRO A 24 7.51 13.30 3.90
CA PRO A 24 6.59 14.08 3.09
C PRO A 24 7.29 14.67 1.86
N TYR A 25 6.60 14.60 0.72
CA TYR A 25 6.88 15.26 -0.55
C TYR A 25 5.69 16.16 -0.88
N PHE A 26 5.66 17.34 -0.30
CA PHE A 26 4.56 18.28 -0.50
C PHE A 26 4.55 18.84 -1.92
N CYS A 27 3.35 18.95 -2.49
CA CYS A 27 3.09 19.62 -3.75
C CYS A 27 2.17 20.82 -3.49
N ASP A 28 2.62 22.01 -3.82
CA ASP A 28 1.87 23.24 -3.57
C ASP A 28 0.50 23.23 -4.27
N GLY A 29 -0.53 23.54 -3.52
CA GLY A 29 -1.91 23.57 -4.02
C GLY A 29 -2.56 22.21 -4.23
N ALA A 30 -1.89 21.10 -3.91
CA ALA A 30 -2.46 19.76 -4.02
C ALA A 30 -3.73 19.61 -3.16
N LYS A 31 -4.75 18.99 -3.73
CA LYS A 31 -5.99 18.61 -3.03
C LYS A 31 -6.02 17.12 -2.66
N THR A 32 -5.08 16.36 -3.18
CA THR A 32 -4.96 14.92 -3.00
C THR A 32 -3.56 14.57 -2.54
N ALA A 33 -3.49 13.62 -1.61
CA ALA A 33 -2.23 13.02 -1.17
C ALA A 33 -2.30 11.50 -1.28
N ILE A 34 -1.12 10.88 -1.35
CA ILE A 34 -0.97 9.41 -1.39
C ILE A 34 0.14 9.00 -0.43
N VAL A 35 -0.14 8.04 0.46
CA VAL A 35 0.90 7.31 1.20
C VAL A 35 1.45 6.22 0.30
N VAL A 36 2.77 6.21 0.07
CA VAL A 36 3.46 5.28 -0.83
C VAL A 36 4.20 4.22 -0.01
N CYS A 37 3.91 2.96 -0.29
CA CYS A 37 4.51 1.79 0.33
C CYS A 37 5.36 1.04 -0.71
N ALA A 38 6.67 1.13 -0.60
CA ALA A 38 7.60 0.42 -1.49
C ALA A 38 7.54 -1.10 -1.27
N GLY A 39 7.85 -1.88 -2.30
CA GLY A 39 8.02 -3.33 -2.22
C GLY A 39 9.36 -3.74 -1.61
N GLY A 40 9.72 -5.02 -1.78
CA GLY A 40 10.94 -5.62 -1.23
C GLY A 40 10.65 -6.86 -0.39
N ALA A 41 9.55 -7.56 -0.69
CA ALA A 41 9.16 -8.86 -0.08
C ALA A 41 9.06 -8.84 1.46
N TYR A 42 8.89 -7.68 2.10
CA TYR A 42 8.99 -7.49 3.55
C TYR A 42 10.39 -7.78 4.16
N SER A 43 11.42 -7.91 3.32
CA SER A 43 12.81 -8.03 3.75
C SER A 43 13.57 -6.71 3.64
N GLU A 44 13.14 -5.86 2.75
CA GLU A 44 13.69 -4.53 2.48
C GLU A 44 12.59 -3.58 1.97
N ARG A 45 12.95 -2.34 1.66
CA ARG A 45 12.12 -1.33 1.00
C ARG A 45 12.91 -0.79 -0.20
N VAL A 46 12.35 -0.96 -1.38
CA VAL A 46 13.03 -0.62 -2.65
C VAL A 46 12.86 0.87 -2.92
N THR A 47 13.94 1.64 -2.90
CA THR A 47 13.91 3.12 -2.96
C THR A 47 13.23 3.69 -4.21
N TYR A 48 13.44 3.08 -5.38
CA TYR A 48 12.80 3.54 -6.63
C TYR A 48 11.27 3.32 -6.68
N GLU A 49 10.71 2.53 -5.78
CA GLU A 49 9.25 2.38 -5.59
C GLU A 49 8.71 3.35 -4.51
N GLY A 50 9.58 4.08 -3.83
CA GLY A 50 9.27 5.10 -2.83
C GLY A 50 9.50 6.51 -3.37
N ASP A 51 10.74 6.98 -3.26
CA ASP A 51 11.12 8.37 -3.53
C ASP A 51 10.88 8.79 -4.99
N ASP A 52 11.25 7.94 -5.97
CA ASP A 52 11.03 8.26 -7.40
C ASP A 52 9.54 8.38 -7.72
N VAL A 53 8.73 7.52 -7.10
CA VAL A 53 7.26 7.56 -7.24
C VAL A 53 6.69 8.83 -6.60
N ALA A 54 7.18 9.22 -5.43
CA ALA A 54 6.75 10.45 -4.76
C ALA A 54 7.07 11.70 -5.59
N VAL A 55 8.26 11.75 -6.17
CA VAL A 55 8.66 12.82 -7.10
C VAL A 55 7.75 12.85 -8.33
N TRP A 56 7.45 11.70 -8.91
CA TRP A 56 6.52 11.62 -10.05
C TRP A 56 5.10 12.09 -9.66
N LEU A 57 4.56 11.68 -8.52
CA LEU A 57 3.24 12.12 -8.03
C LEU A 57 3.16 13.65 -7.91
N ASN A 58 4.23 14.31 -7.45
CA ASN A 58 4.27 15.76 -7.42
C ASN A 58 4.15 16.38 -8.83
N THR A 59 4.67 15.74 -9.89
CA THR A 59 4.55 16.26 -11.28
C THR A 59 3.11 16.26 -11.79
N ILE A 60 2.23 15.52 -11.17
CA ILE A 60 0.80 15.45 -11.52
C ILE A 60 -0.11 16.13 -10.48
N GLY A 61 0.48 16.93 -9.56
CA GLY A 61 -0.27 17.73 -8.60
C GLY A 61 -0.71 17.00 -7.33
N ILE A 62 -0.06 15.89 -6.98
CA ILE A 62 -0.37 15.07 -5.81
C ILE A 62 0.75 15.17 -4.79
N THR A 63 0.42 15.49 -3.53
CA THR A 63 1.34 15.34 -2.40
C THR A 63 1.59 13.86 -2.13
N ALA A 64 2.83 13.48 -1.84
CA ALA A 64 3.16 12.10 -1.49
C ALA A 64 3.78 12.00 -0.11
N PHE A 65 3.54 10.89 0.55
CA PHE A 65 4.15 10.52 1.83
C PHE A 65 4.79 9.14 1.68
N VAL A 66 6.11 9.04 1.62
CA VAL A 66 6.79 7.75 1.54
C VAL A 66 6.85 7.14 2.94
N LEU A 67 6.28 5.95 3.07
CA LEU A 67 6.27 5.20 4.32
C LEU A 67 7.46 4.24 4.40
N GLU A 68 8.34 4.50 5.34
CA GLU A 68 9.39 3.58 5.74
C GLU A 68 8.87 2.69 6.88
N TYR A 69 8.16 1.63 6.51
CA TYR A 69 7.58 0.66 7.46
C TYR A 69 8.62 -0.39 7.88
N ARG A 70 8.40 -1.04 9.02
CA ARG A 70 9.26 -2.15 9.47
C ARG A 70 9.19 -3.34 8.50
N VAL A 71 10.33 -3.99 8.33
CA VAL A 71 10.48 -5.23 7.56
C VAL A 71 11.12 -6.31 8.44
N ALA A 72 11.41 -7.48 7.90
CA ALA A 72 12.12 -8.51 8.66
C ALA A 72 13.38 -7.94 9.34
N PRO A 73 13.67 -8.33 10.61
CA PRO A 73 13.11 -9.47 11.34
C PRO A 73 11.74 -9.19 12.02
N SER A 74 11.22 -7.96 11.96
CA SER A 74 9.86 -7.66 12.42
C SER A 74 8.83 -8.40 11.56
N LYS A 75 7.79 -8.92 12.21
CA LYS A 75 6.68 -9.66 11.57
C LYS A 75 5.35 -9.00 11.86
N ALA A 76 4.31 -9.42 11.15
CA ALA A 76 2.95 -9.01 11.44
C ALA A 76 2.59 -9.25 12.93
N PRO A 77 1.88 -8.30 13.54
CA PRO A 77 1.19 -7.14 12.95
C PRO A 77 2.00 -5.82 12.95
N ALA A 78 3.33 -5.85 13.03
CA ALA A 78 4.16 -4.64 13.06
C ALA A 78 3.97 -3.76 11.81
N GLN A 79 3.97 -4.37 10.60
CA GLN A 79 3.84 -3.65 9.34
C GLN A 79 2.46 -2.98 9.18
N PRO A 80 1.31 -3.68 9.37
CA PRO A 80 0.01 -3.01 9.32
C PRO A 80 -0.17 -1.97 10.43
N SER A 81 0.46 -2.15 11.61
CA SER A 81 0.47 -1.10 12.65
C SER A 81 1.15 0.18 12.15
N ASP A 82 2.31 0.04 11.49
CA ASP A 82 3.03 1.18 10.92
C ASP A 82 2.21 1.85 9.81
N ALA A 83 1.59 1.07 8.92
CA ALA A 83 0.75 1.62 7.85
C ALA A 83 -0.49 2.35 8.41
N GLN A 84 -1.17 1.78 9.39
CA GLN A 84 -2.32 2.40 10.04
C GLN A 84 -1.92 3.72 10.72
N ARG A 85 -0.81 3.72 11.45
CA ARG A 85 -0.28 4.92 12.09
C ARG A 85 0.14 5.98 11.07
N ALA A 86 0.77 5.56 9.96
CA ALA A 86 1.17 6.45 8.87
C ALA A 86 -0.03 7.12 8.21
N MET A 87 -1.13 6.39 7.97
CA MET A 87 -2.36 6.98 7.42
C MET A 87 -2.94 8.04 8.35
N ARG A 88 -2.98 7.80 9.66
CA ARG A 88 -3.44 8.77 10.66
C ARG A 88 -2.55 10.03 10.67
N LEU A 89 -1.22 9.84 10.64
CA LEU A 89 -0.27 10.94 10.56
C LEU A 89 -0.41 11.73 9.25
N ALA A 90 -0.50 11.04 8.11
CA ALA A 90 -0.73 11.67 6.81
C ALA A 90 -2.04 12.44 6.78
N ARG A 91 -3.12 11.89 7.36
CA ARG A 91 -4.42 12.59 7.46
C ARG A 91 -4.31 13.88 8.27
N LYS A 92 -3.58 13.86 9.40
CA LYS A 92 -3.29 15.09 10.16
C LYS A 92 -2.58 16.13 9.30
N LEU A 93 -1.53 15.72 8.60
CA LEU A 93 -0.78 16.61 7.69
C LEU A 93 -1.68 17.13 6.55
N CYS A 94 -2.54 16.29 5.99
CA CYS A 94 -3.51 16.72 4.98
C CYS A 94 -4.44 17.82 5.51
N MET A 95 -4.97 17.67 6.73
CA MET A 95 -5.81 18.69 7.36
C MET A 95 -5.05 20.02 7.55
N GLU A 96 -3.79 19.97 7.98
CA GLU A 96 -2.94 21.15 8.19
C GLU A 96 -2.62 21.89 6.86
N HIS A 97 -2.60 21.17 5.73
CA HIS A 97 -2.27 21.71 4.40
C HIS A 97 -3.48 21.90 3.47
N GLY A 98 -4.70 21.69 3.94
CA GLY A 98 -5.92 21.85 3.14
C GLY A 98 -6.05 20.82 2.00
N ILE A 99 -5.49 19.62 2.21
CA ILE A 99 -5.60 18.46 1.32
C ILE A 99 -6.87 17.68 1.71
N GLU A 100 -7.69 17.36 0.74
CA GLU A 100 -9.06 16.85 0.96
C GLU A 100 -9.16 15.32 0.82
N ARG A 101 -8.27 14.72 0.01
CA ARG A 101 -8.26 13.28 -0.30
C ARG A 101 -6.93 12.64 0.08
N LEU A 102 -6.99 11.46 0.67
CA LEU A 102 -5.81 10.70 1.07
C LEU A 102 -5.93 9.25 0.62
N GLY A 103 -5.18 8.87 -0.40
CA GLY A 103 -5.07 7.49 -0.85
C GLY A 103 -3.87 6.75 -0.25
N ILE A 104 -3.82 5.45 -0.53
CA ILE A 104 -2.64 4.62 -0.29
C ILE A 104 -2.22 3.94 -1.58
N MET A 105 -0.92 3.89 -1.86
CA MET A 105 -0.33 3.21 -3.01
C MET A 105 0.72 2.24 -2.55
N GLY A 106 0.78 1.06 -3.18
CA GLY A 106 1.86 0.13 -2.87
C GLY A 106 2.27 -0.73 -4.06
N PHE A 107 3.53 -1.14 -4.02
CA PHE A 107 4.20 -1.95 -5.02
C PHE A 107 4.56 -3.31 -4.45
N SER A 108 4.30 -4.41 -5.16
CA SER A 108 4.70 -5.76 -4.73
C SER A 108 4.22 -6.07 -3.29
N ALA A 109 5.14 -6.33 -2.36
CA ALA A 109 4.84 -6.51 -0.94
C ALA A 109 4.27 -5.23 -0.27
N GLY A 110 4.69 -4.03 -0.70
CA GLY A 110 4.08 -2.76 -0.28
C GLY A 110 2.64 -2.63 -0.77
N GLY A 111 2.34 -3.20 -1.94
CA GLY A 111 0.96 -3.32 -2.42
C GLY A 111 0.11 -4.25 -1.56
N HIS A 112 0.70 -5.35 -1.07
CA HIS A 112 0.04 -6.19 -0.07
C HIS A 112 -0.27 -5.42 1.21
N LEU A 113 0.68 -4.62 1.71
CA LEU A 113 0.49 -3.79 2.89
C LEU A 113 -0.64 -2.77 2.68
N ALA A 114 -0.67 -2.12 1.51
CA ALA A 114 -1.73 -1.17 1.14
C ALA A 114 -3.10 -1.85 1.06
N ALA A 115 -3.19 -3.02 0.42
CA ALA A 115 -4.42 -3.79 0.31
C ALA A 115 -4.90 -4.30 1.69
N THR A 116 -3.98 -4.82 2.52
CA THR A 116 -4.28 -5.26 3.90
C THR A 116 -4.86 -4.12 4.72
N LEU A 117 -4.24 -2.94 4.69
CA LEU A 117 -4.78 -1.79 5.40
C LEU A 117 -6.16 -1.37 4.86
N SER A 118 -6.36 -1.44 3.54
CA SER A 118 -7.63 -1.02 2.92
C SER A 118 -8.82 -1.89 3.30
N VAL A 119 -8.61 -3.16 3.65
CA VAL A 119 -9.67 -4.07 4.11
C VAL A 119 -9.77 -4.15 5.64
N HIS A 120 -8.73 -3.75 6.37
CA HIS A 120 -8.62 -3.82 7.83
C HIS A 120 -8.31 -2.45 8.46
N TYR A 121 -8.73 -1.36 7.85
CA TYR A 121 -8.43 0.00 8.32
C TYR A 121 -8.95 0.31 9.73
N ASP A 122 -10.01 -0.37 10.17
CA ASP A 122 -10.67 -0.27 11.48
C ASP A 122 -10.21 -1.33 12.49
N GLU A 123 -9.33 -2.27 12.06
CA GLU A 123 -8.74 -3.26 12.97
C GLU A 123 -7.84 -2.59 14.02
N ALA A 124 -7.86 -3.11 15.24
CA ALA A 124 -7.02 -2.63 16.33
C ALA A 124 -5.62 -3.27 16.29
N PHE A 125 -4.80 -2.91 15.30
CA PHE A 125 -3.43 -3.45 15.17
C PHE A 125 -2.54 -3.10 16.36
N TYR A 126 -2.85 -2.04 17.10
CA TYR A 126 -2.14 -1.62 18.31
C TYR A 126 -3.07 -0.85 19.24
N PRO A 127 -2.79 -0.81 20.57
CA PRO A 127 -3.56 -0.01 21.49
C PRO A 127 -3.31 1.49 21.25
N PRO A 128 -4.35 2.35 21.31
CA PRO A 128 -4.21 3.79 21.16
C PRO A 128 -3.14 4.37 22.09
N GLN A 129 -2.31 5.29 21.59
CA GLN A 129 -1.19 5.89 22.33
C GLN A 129 -1.35 7.40 22.54
N ASP A 130 -1.93 8.11 21.59
CA ASP A 130 -2.11 9.56 21.62
C ASP A 130 -3.31 10.02 20.77
N GLU A 131 -3.52 11.33 20.67
CA GLU A 131 -4.65 11.92 19.93
C GLU A 131 -4.64 11.57 18.43
N LEU A 132 -3.49 11.24 17.86
CA LEU A 132 -3.42 10.83 16.45
C LEU A 132 -4.23 9.56 16.18
N ASP A 133 -4.37 8.68 17.18
CA ASP A 133 -5.10 7.43 17.06
C ASP A 133 -6.62 7.60 17.03
N ASN A 134 -7.13 8.81 17.30
CA ASN A 134 -8.52 9.18 17.09
C ASN A 134 -8.84 9.51 15.63
N LEU A 135 -7.82 9.69 14.76
CA LEU A 135 -8.03 9.97 13.35
C LEU A 135 -8.33 8.68 12.57
N PHE A 136 -9.13 8.85 11.54
CA PHE A 136 -9.57 7.74 10.69
C PHE A 136 -8.42 7.26 9.78
N ALA A 137 -8.16 5.97 9.78
CA ALA A 137 -7.06 5.36 9.03
C ALA A 137 -7.45 4.86 7.63
N CYS A 138 -8.75 4.81 7.30
CA CYS A 138 -9.23 4.36 6.00
C CYS A 138 -8.71 5.29 4.89
N PRO A 139 -8.10 4.78 3.82
CA PRO A 139 -7.81 5.57 2.63
C PRO A 139 -9.09 5.91 1.86
N ASP A 140 -9.08 7.04 1.14
CA ASP A 140 -10.18 7.39 0.23
C ASP A 140 -10.15 6.52 -1.04
N PHE A 141 -9.00 6.00 -1.40
CA PHE A 141 -8.77 5.08 -2.54
C PHE A 141 -7.45 4.32 -2.37
N THR A 142 -7.32 3.22 -3.12
CA THR A 142 -6.14 2.35 -3.09
C THR A 142 -5.54 2.19 -4.49
N VAL A 143 -4.20 2.22 -4.61
CA VAL A 143 -3.48 1.95 -5.86
C VAL A 143 -2.55 0.75 -5.66
N LEU A 144 -2.75 -0.31 -6.43
CA LEU A 144 -2.07 -1.58 -6.30
C LEU A 144 -1.24 -1.91 -7.55
N CYS A 145 0.08 -1.87 -7.40
CA CYS A 145 1.03 -2.05 -8.48
C CYS A 145 1.68 -3.43 -8.37
N TYR A 146 1.36 -4.37 -9.28
CA TYR A 146 1.84 -5.77 -9.28
C TYR A 146 1.90 -6.39 -7.88
N SER A 147 0.85 -6.17 -7.12
CA SER A 147 0.83 -6.45 -5.68
C SER A 147 0.75 -7.93 -5.37
N VAL A 148 1.46 -8.35 -4.33
CA VAL A 148 1.14 -9.58 -3.62
C VAL A 148 -0.24 -9.41 -2.99
N ILE A 149 -1.10 -10.41 -3.07
CA ILE A 149 -2.46 -10.39 -2.51
C ILE A 149 -2.75 -11.68 -1.75
N ASP A 150 -2.62 -12.83 -2.40
CA ASP A 150 -2.93 -14.10 -1.77
C ASP A 150 -1.74 -14.62 -0.92
N MET A 151 -2.02 -15.01 0.31
CA MET A 151 -1.06 -15.70 1.18
C MET A 151 -1.23 -17.22 1.15
N GLY A 152 -2.19 -17.72 0.35
CA GLY A 152 -2.51 -19.13 0.16
C GLY A 152 -1.82 -19.74 -1.06
N GLU A 153 -2.63 -20.10 -2.07
CA GLU A 153 -2.21 -20.84 -3.27
C GLU A 153 -1.28 -20.04 -4.19
N TYR A 154 -1.61 -18.74 -4.43
CA TYR A 154 -0.88 -17.87 -5.38
C TYR A 154 0.10 -16.93 -4.67
N ARG A 155 0.54 -17.32 -3.47
CA ARG A 155 1.43 -16.49 -2.64
C ARG A 155 2.80 -16.26 -3.28
N HIS A 156 3.39 -15.16 -2.92
CA HIS A 156 4.83 -14.96 -3.05
C HIS A 156 5.51 -15.51 -1.79
N ASP A 157 6.25 -16.61 -1.90
CA ASP A 157 6.79 -17.36 -0.76
C ASP A 157 7.63 -16.50 0.20
N TRP A 158 8.51 -15.65 -0.34
CA TRP A 158 9.34 -14.78 0.47
C TRP A 158 8.53 -13.73 1.24
N SER A 159 7.55 -13.08 0.59
CA SER A 159 6.66 -12.11 1.25
C SER A 159 5.88 -12.76 2.39
N ARG A 160 5.31 -13.95 2.16
CA ARG A 160 4.62 -14.69 3.22
C ARG A 160 5.54 -15.04 4.37
N ARG A 161 6.72 -15.57 4.08
CA ARG A 161 7.70 -15.98 5.08
C ARG A 161 8.17 -14.81 5.94
N PHE A 162 8.52 -13.69 5.33
CA PHE A 162 9.03 -12.53 6.06
C PHE A 162 7.94 -11.81 6.86
N LEU A 163 6.69 -11.82 6.36
CA LEU A 163 5.57 -11.22 7.07
C LEU A 163 5.03 -12.13 8.20
N LEU A 164 4.75 -13.40 7.90
CA LEU A 164 4.01 -14.32 8.79
C LEU A 164 4.90 -15.37 9.44
N GLY A 165 6.08 -15.65 8.90
CA GLY A 165 6.95 -16.72 9.34
C GLY A 165 6.89 -17.96 8.45
N ASP A 166 7.60 -19.02 8.87
CA ASP A 166 7.77 -20.22 8.04
C ASP A 166 6.49 -21.09 7.98
N VAL A 167 5.69 -21.09 9.04
CA VAL A 167 4.50 -21.95 9.17
C VAL A 167 3.33 -21.10 9.73
N PRO A 168 2.74 -20.20 8.92
CA PRO A 168 1.54 -19.48 9.34
C PRO A 168 0.36 -20.44 9.44
N ASP A 169 -0.53 -20.20 10.41
CA ASP A 169 -1.79 -20.92 10.52
C ASP A 169 -2.83 -20.41 9.49
N GLU A 170 -3.94 -21.15 9.36
CA GLU A 170 -4.98 -20.81 8.38
C GLU A 170 -5.66 -19.47 8.69
N ALA A 171 -5.80 -19.11 9.96
CA ALA A 171 -6.39 -17.82 10.35
C ALA A 171 -5.49 -16.64 9.92
N GLN A 172 -4.17 -16.78 10.04
CA GLN A 172 -3.21 -15.82 9.54
C GLN A 172 -3.25 -15.71 8.02
N ILE A 173 -3.32 -16.85 7.31
CA ILE A 173 -3.44 -16.88 5.84
C ILE A 173 -4.73 -16.20 5.41
N GLU A 174 -5.84 -16.47 6.07
CA GLU A 174 -7.13 -15.85 5.77
C GLU A 174 -7.09 -14.35 6.00
N PHE A 175 -6.65 -13.90 7.17
CA PHE A 175 -6.59 -12.50 7.56
C PHE A 175 -5.65 -11.68 6.64
N TYR A 176 -4.48 -12.23 6.29
CA TYR A 176 -3.49 -11.55 5.45
C TYR A 176 -3.65 -11.89 3.95
N SER A 177 -4.79 -12.40 3.53
CA SER A 177 -5.20 -12.52 2.12
C SER A 177 -6.30 -11.50 1.83
N PRO A 178 -5.97 -10.22 1.53
CA PRO A 178 -6.95 -9.13 1.51
C PRO A 178 -8.11 -9.37 0.54
N GLN A 179 -7.96 -10.17 -0.53
CA GLN A 179 -9.08 -10.54 -1.41
C GLN A 179 -10.18 -11.34 -0.71
N ARG A 180 -9.88 -11.95 0.45
CA ARG A 180 -10.85 -12.70 1.26
C ARG A 180 -11.59 -11.81 2.27
N CYS A 181 -11.07 -10.60 2.49
CA CYS A 181 -11.53 -9.67 3.51
C CYS A 181 -12.22 -8.42 2.92
N VAL A 182 -12.40 -8.36 1.59
CA VAL A 182 -13.10 -7.26 0.91
C VAL A 182 -14.56 -7.22 1.36
N THR A 183 -15.04 -6.02 1.67
CA THR A 183 -16.43 -5.71 2.01
C THR A 183 -16.93 -4.52 1.17
N GLU A 184 -18.19 -4.19 1.26
CA GLU A 184 -18.79 -3.00 0.64
C GLU A 184 -18.17 -1.67 1.12
N ASN A 185 -17.50 -1.69 2.29
CA ASN A 185 -16.80 -0.53 2.86
C ASN A 185 -15.33 -0.43 2.44
N THR A 186 -14.83 -1.38 1.65
CA THR A 186 -13.46 -1.35 1.11
C THR A 186 -13.34 -0.18 0.12
N PRO A 187 -12.28 0.64 0.20
CA PRO A 187 -12.08 1.77 -0.72
C PRO A 187 -11.98 1.34 -2.18
N PRO A 188 -12.43 2.21 -3.13
CA PRO A 188 -12.24 1.98 -4.56
C PRO A 188 -10.75 1.81 -4.90
N ALA A 189 -10.46 0.99 -5.92
CA ALA A 189 -9.09 0.61 -6.21
C ALA A 189 -8.72 0.72 -7.69
N PHE A 190 -7.50 1.20 -7.95
CA PHE A 190 -6.81 1.09 -9.24
C PHE A 190 -5.75 0.01 -9.14
N LEU A 191 -5.72 -0.93 -10.09
CA LEU A 191 -4.78 -2.05 -10.10
C LEU A 191 -4.08 -2.15 -11.46
N TRP A 192 -2.80 -2.50 -11.44
CA TRP A 192 -2.12 -2.91 -12.66
C TRP A 192 -1.08 -4.01 -12.41
N HIS A 193 -0.87 -4.84 -13.43
CA HIS A 193 0.05 -5.97 -13.39
C HIS A 193 0.59 -6.28 -14.78
N THR A 194 1.59 -7.15 -14.88
CA THR A 194 2.04 -7.73 -16.15
C THR A 194 1.79 -9.24 -16.15
N ALA A 195 1.29 -9.79 -17.26
CA ALA A 195 0.99 -11.21 -17.37
C ALA A 195 2.25 -12.11 -17.35
N GLN A 196 3.43 -11.54 -17.66
CA GLN A 196 4.71 -12.23 -17.59
C GLN A 196 5.40 -12.17 -16.25
N ASP A 197 4.79 -11.56 -15.25
CA ASP A 197 5.38 -11.48 -13.90
C ASP A 197 5.58 -12.90 -13.33
N ALA A 198 6.85 -13.33 -13.25
CA ALA A 198 7.22 -14.65 -12.76
C ALA A 198 7.43 -14.69 -11.24
N SER A 199 7.51 -13.53 -10.57
CA SER A 199 7.70 -13.43 -9.13
C SER A 199 6.38 -13.39 -8.38
N VAL A 200 5.47 -12.51 -8.80
CA VAL A 200 4.11 -12.40 -8.29
C VAL A 200 3.13 -12.61 -9.44
N PRO A 201 2.48 -13.76 -9.55
CA PRO A 201 1.56 -14.04 -10.64
C PRO A 201 0.41 -13.01 -10.70
N ALA A 202 0.07 -12.54 -11.92
CA ALA A 202 -0.98 -11.55 -12.14
C ALA A 202 -2.37 -11.95 -11.61
N ILE A 203 -2.58 -13.23 -11.35
CA ILE A 203 -3.79 -13.75 -10.70
C ILE A 203 -4.04 -13.05 -9.34
N ASN A 204 -3.00 -12.59 -8.63
CA ASN A 204 -3.15 -11.82 -7.39
C ASN A 204 -4.03 -10.57 -7.60
N SER A 205 -3.73 -9.75 -8.61
CA SER A 205 -4.54 -8.58 -8.93
C SER A 205 -5.94 -8.95 -9.41
N MET A 206 -6.08 -10.04 -10.17
CA MET A 206 -7.39 -10.53 -10.65
C MET A 206 -8.27 -11.00 -9.49
N LEU A 207 -7.71 -11.68 -8.48
CA LEU A 207 -8.44 -12.14 -7.29
C LEU A 207 -8.96 -10.96 -6.47
N TYR A 208 -8.15 -9.92 -6.28
CA TYR A 208 -8.60 -8.74 -5.54
C TYR A 208 -9.69 -7.97 -6.31
N ALA A 209 -9.51 -7.77 -7.62
CA ALA A 209 -10.52 -7.17 -8.48
C ALA A 209 -11.86 -7.95 -8.49
N ALA A 210 -11.78 -9.30 -8.53
CA ALA A 210 -12.95 -10.15 -8.45
C ALA A 210 -13.67 -10.05 -7.08
N ALA A 211 -12.93 -9.85 -6.01
CA ALA A 211 -13.50 -9.61 -4.68
C ALA A 211 -14.19 -8.24 -4.59
N LEU A 212 -13.55 -7.18 -5.11
CA LEU A 212 -14.16 -5.85 -5.21
C LEU A 212 -15.46 -5.89 -6.02
N GLN A 213 -15.47 -6.58 -7.17
CA GLN A 213 -16.67 -6.76 -7.99
C GLN A 213 -17.82 -7.43 -7.24
N LYS A 214 -17.53 -8.44 -6.41
CA LYS A 214 -18.57 -9.14 -5.62
C LYS A 214 -19.19 -8.25 -4.54
N CYS A 215 -18.47 -7.24 -4.07
CA CYS A 215 -18.92 -6.30 -3.04
C CYS A 215 -19.38 -4.95 -3.63
N ASP A 216 -19.56 -4.86 -4.95
CA ASP A 216 -19.94 -3.64 -5.67
C ASP A 216 -19.03 -2.43 -5.42
N VAL A 217 -17.76 -2.67 -5.09
CA VAL A 217 -16.75 -1.64 -4.89
C VAL A 217 -16.16 -1.24 -6.25
N PRO A 218 -16.12 0.07 -6.61
CA PRO A 218 -15.56 0.53 -7.87
C PRO A 218 -14.05 0.18 -7.99
N TYR A 219 -13.65 -0.33 -9.15
CA TYR A 219 -12.24 -0.61 -9.43
C TYR A 219 -11.91 -0.45 -10.91
N GLU A 220 -10.62 -0.28 -11.20
CA GLU A 220 -10.05 -0.35 -12.55
C GLU A 220 -8.84 -1.27 -12.54
N LEU A 221 -8.79 -2.26 -13.46
CA LEU A 221 -7.69 -3.24 -13.54
C LEU A 221 -7.08 -3.26 -14.94
N HIS A 222 -5.75 -3.14 -15.01
CA HIS A 222 -4.97 -3.26 -16.24
C HIS A 222 -3.96 -4.40 -16.15
N ILE A 223 -4.01 -5.34 -17.10
CA ILE A 223 -3.03 -6.41 -17.24
C ILE A 223 -2.28 -6.19 -18.56
N PHE A 224 -1.02 -5.78 -18.46
CA PHE A 224 -0.15 -5.66 -19.63
C PHE A 224 0.42 -7.03 -20.02
N PRO A 225 0.52 -7.35 -21.32
CA PRO A 225 0.92 -8.70 -21.74
C PRO A 225 2.36 -9.04 -21.37
N PHE A 226 3.26 -8.05 -21.37
CA PHE A 226 4.70 -8.23 -21.19
C PHE A 226 5.24 -7.34 -20.09
N GLY A 227 6.31 -7.76 -19.43
CA GLY A 227 7.03 -7.04 -18.41
C GLY A 227 7.41 -7.93 -17.23
N GLN A 228 8.61 -7.70 -16.71
CA GLN A 228 9.09 -8.38 -15.50
C GLN A 228 8.53 -7.70 -14.24
N HIS A 229 8.61 -8.39 -13.10
CA HIS A 229 8.31 -7.82 -11.79
C HIS A 229 9.17 -6.60 -11.45
N GLY A 230 8.65 -5.65 -10.67
CA GLY A 230 9.45 -4.53 -10.16
C GLY A 230 9.64 -3.37 -11.15
N LYS A 231 8.73 -3.17 -12.10
CA LYS A 231 8.81 -2.09 -13.09
C LYS A 231 8.64 -0.67 -12.54
N ALA A 232 8.09 -0.50 -11.34
CA ALA A 232 7.80 0.80 -10.72
C ALA A 232 7.17 1.79 -11.72
N LEU A 233 7.81 2.93 -12.00
CA LEU A 233 7.33 3.91 -12.98
C LEU A 233 7.40 3.43 -14.44
N ALA A 234 8.08 2.31 -14.72
CA ALA A 234 8.26 1.75 -16.07
C ALA A 234 8.68 2.81 -17.10
N LEU A 235 9.71 3.61 -16.78
CA LEU A 235 10.17 4.71 -17.63
C LEU A 235 10.82 4.21 -18.93
N ASP A 236 11.34 2.99 -18.91
CA ASP A 236 11.99 2.28 -20.01
C ASP A 236 11.02 1.45 -20.88
N ASP A 237 9.72 1.45 -20.54
CA ASP A 237 8.72 0.57 -21.17
C ASP A 237 7.48 1.39 -21.58
N ALA A 238 7.36 1.66 -22.88
CA ALA A 238 6.29 2.48 -23.42
C ALA A 238 4.90 1.84 -23.27
N SER A 239 4.81 0.51 -23.16
CA SER A 239 3.55 -0.22 -22.96
C SER A 239 3.14 -0.17 -21.50
N VAL A 240 3.97 -0.72 -20.60
CA VAL A 240 3.67 -0.78 -19.17
C VAL A 240 3.59 0.63 -18.58
N GLY A 241 4.48 1.55 -19.00
CA GLY A 241 4.51 2.93 -18.50
C GLY A 241 3.22 3.75 -18.72
N GLN A 242 2.29 3.26 -19.55
CA GLN A 242 0.96 3.85 -19.70
C GLN A 242 0.14 3.80 -18.40
N TRP A 243 0.44 2.89 -17.47
CA TRP A 243 -0.27 2.81 -16.20
C TRP A 243 -0.33 4.16 -15.45
N ARG A 244 0.71 4.98 -15.59
CA ARG A 244 0.79 6.31 -14.95
C ARG A 244 -0.29 7.26 -15.49
N GLN A 245 -0.51 7.24 -16.82
CA GLN A 245 -1.56 8.05 -17.44
C GLN A 245 -2.95 7.49 -17.12
N LEU A 246 -3.09 6.17 -17.14
CA LEU A 246 -4.34 5.48 -16.79
C LEU A 246 -4.74 5.78 -15.34
N LEU A 247 -3.80 5.70 -14.39
CA LEU A 247 -4.06 6.10 -13.01
C LEU A 247 -4.53 7.55 -12.91
N ARG A 248 -3.86 8.49 -13.59
CA ARG A 248 -4.30 9.89 -13.58
C ARG A 248 -5.70 10.06 -14.12
N GLN A 249 -6.07 9.38 -15.21
CA GLN A 249 -7.41 9.40 -15.79
C GLN A 249 -8.45 8.83 -14.82
N TRP A 250 -8.13 7.71 -14.16
CA TRP A 250 -8.98 7.11 -13.15
C TRP A 250 -9.21 8.05 -11.97
N LEU A 251 -8.15 8.66 -11.42
CA LEU A 251 -8.25 9.63 -10.31
C LEU A 251 -9.17 10.81 -10.68
N VAL A 252 -9.07 11.34 -11.89
CA VAL A 252 -9.97 12.41 -12.39
C VAL A 252 -11.40 11.89 -12.50
N SER A 253 -11.63 10.71 -13.08
CA SER A 253 -12.98 10.14 -13.26
C SER A 253 -13.68 9.88 -11.93
N MET A 254 -12.91 9.49 -10.92
CA MET A 254 -13.39 9.24 -9.56
C MET A 254 -13.47 10.50 -8.70
N LYS A 255 -13.09 11.67 -9.22
CA LYS A 255 -13.04 12.96 -8.49
C LYS A 255 -12.08 12.96 -7.30
N PHE A 256 -10.98 12.25 -7.45
CA PHE A 256 -9.87 12.26 -6.50
C PHE A 256 -8.77 13.24 -6.93
N LEU A 257 -8.79 13.72 -8.18
CA LEU A 257 -7.84 14.69 -8.73
C LEU A 257 -8.58 15.78 -9.53
#